data_9293eaaeea32436fc5c4e1dcb5b926b9
#
_entry.id   9293eaaeea32436fc5c4e1dcb5b926b9
#
_cell.length_a   1.000
_cell.length_b   1.000
_cell.length_c   1.000
_cell.angle_alpha   90.00
_cell.angle_beta   90.00
_cell.angle_gamma   90.00
#
_symmetry.space_group_name_H-M   'P 1'
#
loop_
_entity.id
_entity.type
_entity.pdbx_description
1 polymer ?
#
loop_
_entity_poly.entity_id
_entity_poly.type
_entity_poly.pdbx_seq_one_letter_code
_entity_poly.pdbx_strand_id
1 'polypeptide(L)'
;KAHTFKPLYGGVSGTRSQQQYYQRFKEKYEQVSEWHKQLEKEAVTTKLVKLPSGREYSFPDARWTEWGSATNRTAICNYPVQGFATADLLPIALVRLDRLMRKQQMKSVICNTVHDSIVLDVHPSEEDQCIKVLSEAMLCLPSETKRRYGIEYDMPVGIELKIGNNWLDLSEVSL
;
A
#
# COMPACT_ATOMS: atom_id res chain seq x y z
N LYS A 1 16.43 6.51 1.13
CA LYS A 1 15.27 5.57 1.05
C LYS A 1 15.55 4.21 1.70
N ALA A 2 16.59 3.46 1.29
CA ALA A 2 16.86 2.09 1.77
C ALA A 2 16.96 1.96 3.31
N HIS A 3 17.53 2.94 3.99
CA HIS A 3 17.68 2.89 5.45
C HIS A 3 16.39 3.13 6.23
N THR A 4 15.41 3.82 5.67
CA THR A 4 14.13 4.12 6.34
C THR A 4 13.13 2.97 6.19
N PHE A 5 13.07 2.32 5.02
CA PHE A 5 12.14 1.22 4.79
C PHE A 5 12.44 -0.01 5.67
N LYS A 6 13.73 -0.30 5.89
CA LYS A 6 14.10 -1.49 6.65
C LYS A 6 13.53 -1.53 8.08
N PRO A 7 13.69 -0.50 8.92
CA PRO A 7 13.06 -0.49 10.25
C PRO A 7 11.53 -0.35 10.20
N LEU A 8 10.99 0.34 9.19
CA LEU A 8 9.55 0.48 9.00
C LEU A 8 8.86 -0.87 8.78
N TYR A 9 9.55 -1.80 8.11
CA TYR A 9 9.07 -3.18 7.90
C TYR A 9 9.71 -4.18 8.89
N GLY A 10 10.10 -3.74 10.06
CA GLY A 10 10.58 -4.61 11.14
C GLY A 10 12.01 -5.10 11.00
N GLY A 11 12.73 -4.74 9.93
CA GLY A 11 14.12 -5.16 9.74
C GLY A 11 15.09 -4.46 10.71
N VAL A 12 15.98 -5.22 11.34
CA VAL A 12 16.94 -4.72 12.35
C VAL A 12 18.39 -5.12 12.08
N SER A 13 18.64 -5.95 11.08
CA SER A 13 19.98 -6.44 10.73
C SER A 13 20.77 -5.40 9.96
N GLY A 14 22.10 -5.39 10.12
CA GLY A 14 23.01 -4.50 9.40
C GLY A 14 24.28 -4.21 10.19
N THR A 15 25.06 -3.24 9.74
CA THR A 15 26.24 -2.75 10.43
C THR A 15 25.88 -2.12 11.78
N ARG A 16 26.85 -1.95 12.67
CA ARG A 16 26.63 -1.31 13.99
C ARG A 16 25.98 0.07 13.88
N SER A 17 26.38 0.88 12.90
CA SER A 17 25.78 2.20 12.65
C SER A 17 24.31 2.09 12.20
N GLN A 18 23.99 1.12 11.32
CA GLN A 18 22.63 0.86 10.90
C GLN A 18 21.76 0.38 12.06
N GLN A 19 22.28 -0.51 12.90
CA GLN A 19 21.54 -0.99 14.07
C GLN A 19 21.24 0.15 15.06
N GLN A 20 22.21 1.06 15.28
CA GLN A 20 21.98 2.26 16.10
C GLN A 20 20.90 3.17 15.49
N TYR A 21 20.91 3.35 14.16
CA TYR A 21 19.86 4.10 13.47
C TYR A 21 18.48 3.44 13.64
N TYR A 22 18.40 2.12 13.51
CA TYR A 22 17.13 1.39 13.68
C TYR A 22 16.63 1.44 15.13
N GLN A 23 17.53 1.45 16.10
CA GLN A 23 17.17 1.63 17.49
C GLN A 23 16.56 3.03 17.73
N ARG A 24 17.22 4.08 17.26
CA ARG A 24 16.69 5.47 17.32
C ARG A 24 15.37 5.61 16.59
N PHE A 25 15.19 4.91 15.47
CA PHE A 25 13.91 4.88 14.74
C PHE A 25 12.80 4.30 15.62
N LYS A 26 13.05 3.18 16.29
CA LYS A 26 12.08 2.56 17.19
C LYS A 26 11.72 3.44 18.38
N GLU A 27 12.71 4.12 18.96
CA GLU A 27 12.51 5.07 20.06
C GLU A 27 11.69 6.28 19.60
N LYS A 28 11.95 6.78 18.40
CA LYS A 28 11.21 7.92 17.85
C LYS A 28 9.77 7.56 17.46
N TYR A 29 9.54 6.35 16.96
CA TYR A 29 8.24 5.87 16.49
C TYR A 29 7.76 4.69 17.33
N GLU A 30 7.54 4.93 18.62
CA GLU A 30 7.17 3.90 19.60
C GLU A 30 5.88 3.17 19.23
N GLN A 31 4.88 3.87 18.71
CA GLN A 31 3.62 3.28 18.29
C GLN A 31 3.80 2.28 17.14
N VAL A 32 4.69 2.55 16.17
CA VAL A 32 5.02 1.60 15.09
C VAL A 32 5.71 0.37 15.68
N SER A 33 6.60 0.58 16.64
CA SER A 33 7.32 -0.51 17.30
C SER A 33 6.38 -1.40 18.12
N GLU A 34 5.41 -0.82 18.80
CA GLU A 34 4.39 -1.54 19.56
C GLU A 34 3.45 -2.31 18.64
N TRP A 35 3.01 -1.69 17.56
CA TRP A 35 2.21 -2.35 16.53
C TRP A 35 2.94 -3.56 15.93
N HIS A 36 4.24 -3.46 15.64
CA HIS A 36 5.04 -4.61 15.18
C HIS A 36 5.04 -5.76 16.20
N LYS A 37 5.18 -5.47 17.49
CA LYS A 37 5.11 -6.50 18.54
C LYS A 37 3.75 -7.17 18.63
N GLN A 38 2.67 -6.41 18.44
CA GLN A 38 1.30 -6.94 18.41
C GLN A 38 1.12 -7.88 17.21
N LEU A 39 1.59 -7.51 16.01
CA LEU A 39 1.56 -8.37 14.83
C LEU A 39 2.37 -9.66 15.04
N GLU A 40 3.57 -9.57 15.61
CA GLU A 40 4.39 -10.74 15.93
C GLU A 40 3.67 -11.67 16.90
N LYS A 41 3.08 -11.13 17.96
CA LYS A 41 2.31 -11.89 18.95
C LYS A 41 1.07 -12.56 18.31
N GLU A 42 0.34 -11.84 17.48
CA GLU A 42 -0.82 -12.38 16.75
C GLU A 42 -0.39 -13.55 15.86
N ALA A 43 0.63 -13.33 15.00
CA ALA A 43 1.13 -14.36 14.09
C ALA A 43 1.66 -15.61 14.82
N VAL A 44 2.34 -15.47 15.95
CA VAL A 44 2.83 -16.61 16.73
C VAL A 44 1.71 -17.35 17.41
N THR A 45 0.69 -16.65 17.92
CA THR A 45 -0.39 -17.23 18.69
C THR A 45 -1.47 -17.89 17.80
N THR A 46 -1.92 -17.15 16.78
CA THR A 46 -3.04 -17.57 15.94
C THR A 46 -2.62 -18.18 14.61
N LYS A 47 -1.34 -18.06 14.26
CA LYS A 47 -0.77 -18.38 12.93
C LYS A 47 -1.34 -17.55 11.78
N LEU A 48 -2.03 -16.47 12.12
CA LEU A 48 -2.67 -15.57 11.18
C LEU A 48 -2.33 -14.11 11.54
N VAL A 49 -2.37 -13.24 10.54
CA VAL A 49 -2.43 -11.78 10.71
C VAL A 49 -3.61 -11.29 9.88
N LYS A 50 -4.53 -10.60 10.54
CA LYS A 50 -5.76 -10.13 9.90
C LYS A 50 -5.71 -8.64 9.63
N LEU A 51 -6.09 -8.25 8.42
CA LEU A 51 -6.22 -6.86 8.01
C LEU A 51 -7.62 -6.32 8.33
N PRO A 52 -7.77 -4.98 8.41
CA PRO A 52 -9.09 -4.35 8.57
C PRO A 52 -10.08 -4.69 7.44
N SER A 53 -9.58 -5.01 6.25
CA SER A 53 -10.38 -5.50 5.12
C SER A 53 -10.99 -6.89 5.34
N GLY A 54 -10.55 -7.60 6.37
CA GLY A 54 -10.90 -9.00 6.61
C GLY A 54 -9.96 -10.01 5.93
N ARG A 55 -8.99 -9.53 5.14
CA ARG A 55 -7.95 -10.40 4.56
C ARG A 55 -7.07 -10.99 5.66
N GLU A 56 -6.72 -12.26 5.51
CA GLU A 56 -5.87 -12.98 6.44
C GLU A 56 -4.61 -13.47 5.74
N TYR A 57 -3.47 -13.31 6.41
CA TYR A 57 -2.18 -13.86 6.00
C TYR A 57 -1.79 -14.99 6.94
N SER A 58 -1.51 -16.16 6.38
CA SER A 58 -1.14 -17.36 7.15
C SER A 58 0.37 -17.45 7.37
N PHE A 59 0.75 -17.68 8.62
CA PHE A 59 2.13 -17.89 9.07
C PHE A 59 2.23 -19.18 9.92
N PRO A 60 2.00 -20.37 9.33
CA PRO A 60 1.89 -21.63 10.09
C PRO A 60 3.14 -21.93 10.93
N ASP A 61 4.33 -21.53 10.43
CA ASP A 61 5.61 -21.76 11.10
C ASP A 61 6.05 -20.61 12.01
N ALA A 62 5.19 -19.62 12.25
CA ALA A 62 5.52 -18.50 13.14
C ALA A 62 5.75 -19.00 14.57
N ARG A 63 6.92 -18.71 15.13
CA ARG A 63 7.31 -19.01 16.51
C ARG A 63 8.29 -17.97 17.03
N TRP A 64 8.38 -17.85 18.33
CA TRP A 64 9.41 -17.01 18.94
C TRP A 64 10.80 -17.59 18.71
N THR A 65 11.74 -16.76 18.36
CA THR A 65 13.16 -17.07 18.30
C THR A 65 13.80 -16.85 19.67
N GLU A 66 15.01 -17.35 19.85
CA GLU A 66 15.83 -17.11 21.07
C GLU A 66 16.10 -15.62 21.30
N TRP A 67 16.01 -14.81 20.27
CA TRP A 67 16.21 -13.35 20.32
C TRP A 67 14.93 -12.56 20.66
N GLY A 68 13.83 -13.23 20.99
CA GLY A 68 12.57 -12.60 21.36
C GLY A 68 11.81 -11.95 20.21
N SER A 69 12.13 -12.27 18.97
CA SER A 69 11.37 -11.85 17.78
C SER A 69 10.68 -13.05 17.13
N ALA A 70 9.61 -12.82 16.38
CA ALA A 70 8.98 -13.89 15.60
C ALA A 70 9.84 -14.31 14.40
N THR A 71 9.79 -15.60 14.04
CA THR A 71 10.27 -16.05 12.72
C THR A 71 9.47 -15.32 11.64
N ASN A 72 10.09 -15.04 10.50
CA ASN A 72 9.46 -14.28 9.39
C ASN A 72 8.97 -12.85 9.77
N ARG A 73 9.53 -12.26 10.82
CA ARG A 73 9.15 -10.95 11.34
C ARG A 73 8.93 -9.89 10.25
N THR A 74 9.87 -9.80 9.29
CA THR A 74 9.78 -8.80 8.21
C THR A 74 8.53 -9.01 7.36
N ALA A 75 8.17 -10.25 7.02
CA ALA A 75 6.95 -10.56 6.29
C ALA A 75 5.70 -10.26 7.13
N ILE A 76 5.71 -10.63 8.40
CA ILE A 76 4.62 -10.35 9.36
C ILE A 76 4.32 -8.85 9.44
N CYS A 77 5.35 -8.00 9.50
CA CYS A 77 5.19 -6.54 9.59
C CYS A 77 4.91 -5.90 8.22
N ASN A 78 5.39 -6.48 7.11
CA ASN A 78 5.27 -5.90 5.78
C ASN A 78 3.94 -6.23 5.09
N TYR A 79 3.47 -7.48 5.18
CA TYR A 79 2.27 -7.93 4.46
C TYR A 79 1.02 -7.12 4.79
N PRO A 80 0.74 -6.73 6.04
CA PRO A 80 -0.40 -5.87 6.34
C PRO A 80 -0.35 -4.52 5.62
N VAL A 81 0.82 -3.90 5.53
CA VAL A 81 0.98 -2.58 4.88
C VAL A 81 0.88 -2.71 3.36
N GLN A 82 1.75 -3.53 2.77
CA GLN A 82 1.82 -3.71 1.32
C GLN A 82 0.54 -4.34 0.78
N GLY A 83 0.04 -5.37 1.46
CA GLY A 83 -1.16 -6.07 1.03
C GLY A 83 -2.41 -5.21 1.12
N PHE A 84 -2.56 -4.38 2.16
CA PHE A 84 -3.68 -3.45 2.24
C PHE A 84 -3.64 -2.43 1.10
N ALA A 85 -2.48 -1.81 0.83
CA ALA A 85 -2.33 -0.83 -0.23
C ALA A 85 -2.60 -1.42 -1.62
N THR A 86 -1.98 -2.56 -1.95
CA THR A 86 -2.01 -3.11 -3.31
C THR A 86 -3.14 -4.10 -3.55
N ALA A 87 -3.52 -4.89 -2.56
CA ALA A 87 -4.52 -5.95 -2.72
C ALA A 87 -5.93 -5.54 -2.27
N ASP A 88 -6.06 -4.53 -1.42
CA ASP A 88 -7.37 -4.09 -0.93
C ASP A 88 -7.77 -2.71 -1.47
N LEU A 89 -6.87 -1.72 -1.47
CA LEU A 89 -7.20 -0.36 -1.93
C LEU A 89 -7.21 -0.23 -3.46
N LEU A 90 -6.18 -0.73 -4.14
CA LEU A 90 -6.09 -0.62 -5.59
C LEU A 90 -7.30 -1.23 -6.33
N PRO A 91 -7.81 -2.43 -5.97
CA PRO A 91 -9.02 -2.98 -6.57
C PRO A 91 -10.27 -2.12 -6.37
N ILE A 92 -10.38 -1.38 -5.27
CA ILE A 92 -11.48 -0.42 -5.06
C ILE A 92 -11.40 0.71 -6.10
N ALA A 93 -10.21 1.28 -6.30
CA ALA A 93 -9.97 2.31 -7.31
C ALA A 93 -10.24 1.77 -8.72
N LEU A 94 -9.76 0.57 -9.05
CA LEU A 94 -9.98 -0.08 -10.35
C LEU A 94 -11.46 -0.28 -10.66
N VAL A 95 -12.23 -0.83 -9.71
CA VAL A 95 -13.68 -1.02 -9.90
C VAL A 95 -14.40 0.32 -10.05
N ARG A 96 -13.98 1.35 -9.31
CA ARG A 96 -14.54 2.69 -9.46
C ARG A 96 -14.22 3.27 -10.82
N LEU A 97 -12.98 3.18 -11.26
CA LEU A 97 -12.51 3.67 -12.56
C LEU A 97 -13.26 3.00 -13.71
N ASP A 98 -13.32 1.67 -13.73
CA ASP A 98 -14.05 0.91 -14.77
C ASP A 98 -15.51 1.35 -14.85
N ARG A 99 -16.19 1.53 -13.72
CA ARG A 99 -17.58 2.00 -13.68
C ARG A 99 -17.73 3.42 -14.24
N LEU A 100 -16.81 4.32 -13.92
CA LEU A 100 -16.81 5.69 -14.44
C LEU A 100 -16.59 5.72 -15.94
N MET A 101 -15.61 4.97 -16.45
CA MET A 101 -15.30 4.87 -17.88
C MET A 101 -16.48 4.29 -18.65
N ARG A 102 -17.10 3.21 -18.19
CA ARG A 102 -18.29 2.60 -18.82
C ARG A 102 -19.47 3.55 -18.81
N LYS A 103 -19.75 4.23 -17.69
CA LYS A 103 -20.85 5.20 -17.57
C LYS A 103 -20.71 6.35 -18.58
N GLN A 104 -19.47 6.76 -18.85
CA GLN A 104 -19.16 7.83 -19.79
C GLN A 104 -18.90 7.34 -21.21
N GLN A 105 -19.06 6.03 -21.47
CA GLN A 105 -18.87 5.39 -22.77
C GLN A 105 -17.51 5.69 -23.41
N MET A 106 -16.45 5.72 -22.55
CA MET A 106 -15.10 6.04 -22.96
C MET A 106 -14.52 4.94 -23.87
N LYS A 107 -13.70 5.35 -24.83
CA LYS A 107 -12.95 4.48 -25.73
C LYS A 107 -11.62 4.04 -25.13
N SER A 108 -11.07 4.86 -24.25
CA SER A 108 -9.86 4.56 -23.49
C SER A 108 -10.05 3.31 -22.63
N VAL A 109 -9.00 2.55 -22.40
CA VAL A 109 -9.07 1.27 -21.69
C VAL A 109 -8.04 1.18 -20.55
N ILE A 110 -8.39 0.45 -19.50
CA ILE A 110 -7.44 0.05 -18.48
C ILE A 110 -6.62 -1.10 -19.06
N CYS A 111 -5.32 -0.92 -19.26
CA CYS A 111 -4.47 -1.91 -19.90
C CYS A 111 -3.56 -2.67 -18.93
N ASN A 112 -3.19 -2.06 -17.81
CA ASN A 112 -2.32 -2.73 -16.83
C ASN A 112 -2.45 -2.13 -15.43
N THR A 113 -1.93 -2.89 -14.43
CA THR A 113 -1.63 -2.41 -13.09
C THR A 113 -0.24 -2.87 -12.70
N VAL A 114 0.53 -1.99 -12.08
CA VAL A 114 1.88 -2.31 -11.60
C VAL A 114 1.99 -1.87 -10.14
N HIS A 115 2.00 -2.83 -9.22
CA HIS A 115 2.01 -2.62 -7.77
C HIS A 115 0.84 -1.74 -7.29
N ASP A 116 1.07 -0.45 -7.13
CA ASP A 116 0.13 0.57 -6.65
C ASP A 116 -0.31 1.56 -7.74
N SER A 117 0.04 1.30 -8.99
CA SER A 117 -0.29 2.15 -10.13
C SER A 117 -1.30 1.50 -11.07
N ILE A 118 -2.07 2.35 -11.76
CA ILE A 118 -3.02 1.99 -12.82
C ILE A 118 -2.53 2.60 -14.13
N VAL A 119 -2.56 1.81 -15.19
CA VAL A 119 -2.13 2.23 -16.53
C VAL A 119 -3.31 2.18 -17.48
N LEU A 120 -3.51 3.30 -18.17
CA LEU A 120 -4.54 3.43 -19.20
C LEU A 120 -3.90 3.54 -20.60
N ASP A 121 -4.51 2.93 -21.57
CA ASP A 121 -4.33 3.28 -22.98
C ASP A 121 -5.38 4.33 -23.35
N VAL A 122 -4.92 5.56 -23.56
CA VAL A 122 -5.77 6.75 -23.63
C VAL A 122 -6.08 7.08 -25.09
N HIS A 123 -7.37 7.11 -25.45
CA HIS A 123 -7.79 7.63 -26.75
C HIS A 123 -7.49 9.13 -26.84
N PRO A 124 -6.88 9.64 -27.93
CA PRO A 124 -6.40 11.03 -28.01
C PRO A 124 -7.45 12.11 -27.70
N SER A 125 -8.73 11.85 -27.96
CA SER A 125 -9.80 12.80 -27.67
C SER A 125 -10.31 12.75 -26.22
N GLU A 126 -9.79 11.87 -25.38
CA GLU A 126 -10.31 11.60 -24.04
C GLU A 126 -9.28 11.88 -22.93
N GLU A 127 -8.17 12.55 -23.25
CA GLU A 127 -7.08 12.79 -22.31
C GLU A 127 -7.56 13.48 -21.02
N ASP A 128 -8.20 14.65 -21.14
CA ASP A 128 -8.73 15.39 -19.99
C ASP A 128 -9.77 14.60 -19.21
N GLN A 129 -10.57 13.80 -19.92
CA GLN A 129 -11.60 12.97 -19.31
C GLN A 129 -10.97 11.81 -18.51
N CYS A 130 -9.92 11.19 -19.05
CA CYS A 130 -9.15 10.14 -18.36
C CYS A 130 -8.51 10.69 -17.09
N ILE A 131 -7.90 11.87 -17.14
CA ILE A 131 -7.32 12.54 -15.96
C ILE A 131 -8.38 12.70 -14.88
N LYS A 132 -9.58 13.19 -15.22
CA LYS A 132 -10.68 13.38 -14.26
C LYS A 132 -11.17 12.09 -13.64
N VAL A 133 -11.47 11.07 -14.44
CA VAL A 133 -12.03 9.81 -13.91
C VAL A 133 -11.01 9.03 -13.11
N LEU A 134 -9.73 9.06 -13.51
CA LEU A 134 -8.64 8.42 -12.78
C LEU A 134 -8.41 9.12 -11.42
N SER A 135 -8.36 10.44 -11.42
CA SER A 135 -8.23 11.24 -10.21
C SER A 135 -9.42 11.00 -9.26
N GLU A 136 -10.65 11.01 -9.77
CA GLU A 136 -11.85 10.70 -8.97
C GLU A 136 -11.76 9.29 -8.37
N ALA A 137 -11.36 8.30 -9.16
CA ALA A 137 -11.27 6.92 -8.71
C ALA A 137 -10.22 6.70 -7.62
N MET A 138 -9.10 7.42 -7.68
CA MET A 138 -8.04 7.32 -6.67
C MET A 138 -8.33 8.17 -5.43
N LEU A 139 -8.79 9.39 -5.60
CA LEU A 139 -9.05 10.31 -4.48
C LEU A 139 -10.28 9.93 -3.65
N CYS A 140 -11.15 9.02 -4.14
CA CYS A 140 -12.25 8.51 -3.33
C CYS A 140 -11.82 7.43 -2.31
N LEU A 141 -10.58 6.94 -2.35
CA LEU A 141 -10.11 5.86 -1.48
C LEU A 141 -10.31 6.14 0.03
N PRO A 142 -10.01 7.32 0.59
CA PRO A 142 -10.26 7.58 1.99
C PRO A 142 -11.74 7.41 2.39
N SER A 143 -12.67 7.92 1.57
CA SER A 143 -14.10 7.78 1.84
C SER A 143 -14.60 6.33 1.69
N GLU A 144 -14.08 5.60 0.71
CA GLU A 144 -14.42 4.19 0.50
C GLU A 144 -13.87 3.28 1.61
N THR A 145 -12.66 3.52 2.11
CA THR A 145 -12.08 2.77 3.22
C THR A 145 -12.81 3.04 4.53
N LYS A 146 -13.18 4.30 4.79
CA LYS A 146 -14.05 4.63 5.93
C LYS A 146 -15.38 3.87 5.85
N ARG A 147 -16.04 3.92 4.70
CA ARG A 147 -17.32 3.26 4.47
C ARG A 147 -17.27 1.74 4.59
N ARG A 148 -16.21 1.11 4.05
CA ARG A 148 -16.08 -0.36 3.98
C ARG A 148 -15.48 -0.98 5.22
N TYR A 149 -14.46 -0.33 5.78
CA TYR A 149 -13.58 -0.90 6.80
C TYR A 149 -13.57 -0.10 8.10
N GLY A 150 -14.26 1.05 8.16
CA GLY A 150 -14.25 1.94 9.32
C GLY A 150 -12.92 2.66 9.55
N ILE A 151 -12.03 2.68 8.55
CA ILE A 151 -10.71 3.30 8.67
C ILE A 151 -10.81 4.77 8.25
N GLU A 152 -10.39 5.66 9.12
CA GLU A 152 -10.19 7.07 8.81
C GLU A 152 -8.72 7.35 8.59
N TYR A 153 -8.41 8.09 7.53
CA TYR A 153 -7.06 8.59 7.30
C TYR A 153 -6.92 9.97 7.94
N ASP A 154 -5.92 10.13 8.76
CA ASP A 154 -5.49 11.41 9.34
C ASP A 154 -4.51 12.17 8.43
N MET A 155 -4.12 11.55 7.31
CA MET A 155 -3.25 12.11 6.29
C MET A 155 -3.95 12.08 4.92
N PRO A 156 -3.73 13.10 4.07
CA PRO A 156 -4.25 13.07 2.71
C PRO A 156 -3.60 11.93 1.90
N VAL A 157 -4.42 11.24 1.11
CA VAL A 157 -3.92 10.29 0.09
C VAL A 157 -3.62 11.09 -1.16
N GLY A 158 -2.35 11.27 -1.46
CA GLY A 158 -1.88 11.90 -2.69
C GLY A 158 -1.82 10.91 -3.84
N ILE A 159 -1.96 11.42 -5.06
CA ILE A 159 -1.75 10.67 -6.28
C ILE A 159 -0.72 11.41 -7.15
N GLU A 160 0.07 10.66 -7.88
CA GLU A 160 0.97 11.14 -8.91
C GLU A 160 0.43 10.66 -10.26
N LEU A 161 0.21 11.59 -11.17
CA LEU A 161 -0.32 11.28 -12.49
C LEU A 161 0.71 11.65 -13.55
N LYS A 162 0.95 10.73 -14.48
CA LYS A 162 1.88 10.94 -15.61
C LYS A 162 1.20 10.57 -16.90
N ILE A 163 1.51 11.33 -17.96
CA ILE A 163 1.03 11.07 -19.31
C ILE A 163 2.19 11.15 -20.32
N GLY A 164 2.10 10.39 -21.40
CA GLY A 164 3.08 10.38 -22.47
C GLY A 164 2.71 9.41 -23.58
N ASN A 165 3.40 9.51 -24.71
CA ASN A 165 3.15 8.64 -25.88
C ASN A 165 3.70 7.21 -25.69
N ASN A 166 4.56 7.01 -24.73
CA ASN A 166 5.14 5.72 -24.40
C ASN A 166 5.63 5.73 -22.94
N TRP A 167 6.01 4.58 -22.42
CA TRP A 167 6.43 4.41 -21.03
C TRP A 167 7.74 5.16 -20.64
N LEU A 168 8.56 5.50 -21.61
CA LEU A 168 9.84 6.18 -21.37
C LEU A 168 9.65 7.71 -21.25
N ASP A 169 8.71 8.28 -22.02
CA ASP A 169 8.51 9.71 -22.18
C ASP A 169 7.27 10.20 -21.39
N LEU A 170 7.20 9.84 -20.12
CA LEU A 170 6.11 10.26 -19.24
C LEU A 170 6.43 11.59 -18.56
N SER A 171 5.48 12.53 -18.61
CA SER A 171 5.52 13.82 -17.93
C SER A 171 4.48 13.89 -16.82
N GLU A 172 4.82 14.54 -15.70
CA GLU A 172 3.88 14.77 -14.60
C GLU A 172 2.75 15.72 -15.02
N VAL A 173 1.54 15.41 -14.57
CA VAL A 173 0.36 16.25 -14.73
C VAL A 173 0.03 16.87 -13.38
N SER A 174 -0.05 18.19 -13.30
CA SER A 174 -0.54 18.89 -12.12
C SER A 174 -2.07 18.72 -12.03
N LEU A 175 -2.55 18.30 -10.86
CA LEU A 175 -3.96 18.12 -10.54
C LEU A 175 -4.55 19.33 -9.84
#